data_5252616044596b583dbf6cae19ecc64c
#
_entry.id   5252616044596b583dbf6cae19ecc64c
#
_cell.length_a   1.000
_cell.length_b   1.000
_cell.length_c   1.000
_cell.angle_alpha   90.00
_cell.angle_beta   90.00
_cell.angle_gamma   90.00
#
_symmetry.space_group_name_H-M   'P 1'
#
loop_
_entity.id
_entity.type
_entity.pdbx_description
1 polymer ?
#
loop_
_entity_poly.entity_id
_entity_poly.type
_entity_poly.pdbx_seq_one_letter_code
_entity_poly.pdbx_strand_id
1 'polypeptide(L)'
;MDIYDKIRKKTGKVLPRRFHCYCIGAAKTATTSISSMFEHNFDSQHEANIQATNHNIIDYLENKITQEQMLDYLKERDQQLQLELESTHSLIYVANELSSLFPDAKFIVTVREPMDWIRSRINFHFKKHPPEWEEYRQFFWMDKTEGYADEEALLKENDLASLDAYLSQYAQHYSLVAKNIPQDRRLIIRMGDISHKNAEIAEFLGIKASKIVPEHSNSQPNKAAFIDQLDQQFVIQKIWHHCQDLIEEFFPEQIPYYQEMLGNTPVTNPDTKMEQEGIQ
;
A
#
# COMPACT_ATOMS: atom_id res chain seq x y z
N MET A 1 15.06 25.73 6.64
CA MET A 1 15.58 25.43 5.29
C MET A 1 17.08 25.26 5.41
N ASP A 2 17.53 24.01 5.23
CA ASP A 2 18.94 23.60 5.40
C ASP A 2 19.82 24.27 4.32
N ILE A 3 21.12 24.35 4.57
CA ILE A 3 22.11 24.89 3.62
C ILE A 3 22.10 24.12 2.30
N TYR A 4 21.78 22.81 2.35
CA TYR A 4 21.57 21.95 1.22
C TYR A 4 20.42 22.43 0.31
N ASP A 5 19.26 22.76 0.90
CA ASP A 5 18.10 23.26 0.13
C ASP A 5 18.38 24.59 -0.54
N LYS A 6 19.18 25.46 0.14
CA LYS A 6 19.60 26.76 -0.42
C LYS A 6 20.53 26.58 -1.62
N ILE A 7 21.47 25.62 -1.54
CA ILE A 7 22.42 25.34 -2.61
C ILE A 7 21.70 24.73 -3.82
N ARG A 8 20.80 23.77 -3.60
CA ARG A 8 20.01 23.10 -4.64
C ARG A 8 19.14 24.08 -5.41
N LYS A 9 18.36 24.91 -4.72
CA LYS A 9 17.53 25.96 -5.35
C LYS A 9 18.34 27.05 -6.05
N LYS A 10 19.57 27.35 -5.58
CA LYS A 10 20.36 28.47 -6.09
C LYS A 10 21.27 28.10 -7.26
N THR A 11 21.68 26.85 -7.38
CA THR A 11 22.70 26.42 -8.36
C THR A 11 22.15 25.57 -9.49
N GLY A 12 20.91 25.05 -9.39
CA GLY A 12 20.39 24.06 -10.34
C GLY A 12 21.19 22.76 -10.40
N LYS A 13 22.19 22.60 -9.51
CA LYS A 13 23.02 21.39 -9.47
C LYS A 13 22.25 20.28 -8.75
N VAL A 14 22.26 19.10 -9.35
CA VAL A 14 21.82 17.85 -8.73
C VAL A 14 22.78 17.55 -7.56
N LEU A 15 22.31 17.78 -6.33
CA LEU A 15 23.06 17.38 -5.15
C LEU A 15 22.84 15.87 -4.90
N PRO A 16 23.86 15.14 -4.41
CA PRO A 16 23.66 13.75 -4.02
C PRO A 16 22.55 13.66 -2.97
N ARG A 17 21.67 12.68 -3.14
CA ARG A 17 20.64 12.37 -2.14
C ARG A 17 21.30 11.98 -0.82
N ARG A 18 20.72 12.40 0.29
CA ARG A 18 21.14 11.98 1.64
C ARG A 18 20.75 10.53 1.91
N PHE A 19 19.63 10.08 1.32
CA PHE A 19 19.16 8.71 1.24
C PHE A 19 18.25 8.59 0.01
N HIS A 20 17.93 7.37 -0.38
CA HIS A 20 16.93 7.09 -1.41
C HIS A 20 15.90 6.13 -0.84
N CYS A 21 14.65 6.53 -0.75
CA CYS A 21 13.59 5.75 -0.12
C CYS A 21 12.27 5.83 -0.86
N TYR A 22 11.62 4.69 -1.00
CA TYR A 22 10.25 4.54 -1.46
C TYR A 22 9.36 4.12 -0.31
N CYS A 23 8.31 4.88 0.00
CA CYS A 23 7.22 4.43 0.87
C CYS A 23 6.12 3.84 0.00
N ILE A 24 6.01 2.51 0.02
CA ILE A 24 5.13 1.75 -0.85
C ILE A 24 4.07 0.95 -0.09
N GLY A 25 3.73 1.33 1.13
CA GLY A 25 2.59 0.76 1.85
C GLY A 25 1.29 0.88 1.04
N ALA A 26 0.33 0.00 1.26
CA ALA A 26 -0.94 0.05 0.55
C ALA A 26 -1.65 1.40 0.78
N ALA A 27 -2.45 1.84 -0.19
CA ALA A 27 -3.23 3.07 0.00
C ALA A 27 -4.11 2.97 1.27
N LYS A 28 -4.29 4.06 2.00
CA LYS A 28 -5.03 4.15 3.27
C LYS A 28 -4.31 3.50 4.48
N THR A 29 -3.00 3.30 4.39
CA THR A 29 -2.15 2.86 5.50
C THR A 29 -1.22 3.97 6.05
N ALA A 30 -1.58 5.25 5.85
CA ALA A 30 -0.83 6.47 6.25
C ALA A 30 0.41 6.80 5.39
N THR A 31 0.42 6.42 4.10
CA THR A 31 1.47 6.78 3.15
C THR A 31 1.66 8.29 3.02
N THR A 32 0.57 9.08 3.05
CA THR A 32 0.61 10.55 3.07
C THR A 32 1.35 11.07 4.31
N SER A 33 1.04 10.52 5.51
CA SER A 33 1.69 10.94 6.74
C SER A 33 3.20 10.66 6.72
N ILE A 34 3.63 9.52 6.16
CA ILE A 34 5.06 9.23 5.98
C ILE A 34 5.71 10.32 5.11
N SER A 35 5.12 10.69 3.97
CA SER A 35 5.68 11.77 3.14
C SER A 35 5.79 13.08 3.90
N SER A 36 4.72 13.50 4.56
CA SER A 36 4.66 14.78 5.28
C SER A 36 5.66 14.88 6.42
N MET A 37 6.00 13.76 7.10
CA MET A 37 7.04 13.74 8.14
C MET A 37 8.43 14.16 7.60
N PHE A 38 8.67 14.04 6.30
CA PHE A 38 9.95 14.35 5.65
C PHE A 38 9.96 15.68 4.92
N GLU A 39 8.84 16.18 4.44
CA GLU A 39 8.72 17.37 3.56
C GLU A 39 9.40 18.63 4.11
N HIS A 40 9.49 18.77 5.43
CA HIS A 40 10.12 19.95 6.04
C HIS A 40 11.65 19.96 5.85
N ASN A 41 12.32 18.83 5.88
CA ASN A 41 13.77 18.72 5.89
C ASN A 41 14.37 17.99 4.69
N PHE A 42 13.55 17.33 3.89
CA PHE A 42 13.97 16.46 2.78
C PHE A 42 13.11 16.70 1.54
N ASP A 43 13.61 16.28 0.38
CA ASP A 43 12.81 16.25 -0.84
C ASP A 43 11.89 15.04 -0.81
N SER A 44 10.71 15.22 -0.26
CA SER A 44 9.68 14.21 -0.12
C SER A 44 8.43 14.60 -0.89
N GLN A 45 7.80 13.62 -1.55
CA GLN A 45 6.54 13.86 -2.26
C GLN A 45 5.63 12.62 -2.17
N HIS A 46 4.34 12.88 -1.96
CA HIS A 46 3.29 11.88 -2.06
C HIS A 46 2.68 11.87 -3.46
N GLU A 47 2.59 10.69 -4.08
CA GLU A 47 1.96 10.47 -5.39
C GLU A 47 2.52 11.36 -6.51
N ALA A 48 3.86 11.43 -6.60
CA ALA A 48 4.53 12.20 -7.63
C ALA A 48 4.18 11.71 -9.04
N ASN A 49 3.69 12.61 -9.91
CA ASN A 49 3.31 12.32 -11.30
C ASN A 49 2.39 11.09 -11.43
N ILE A 50 1.46 10.92 -10.49
CA ILE A 50 0.73 9.67 -10.27
C ILE A 50 -0.02 9.17 -11.50
N GLN A 51 -0.65 10.04 -12.28
CA GLN A 51 -1.41 9.65 -13.45
C GLN A 51 -0.52 8.98 -14.51
N ALA A 52 0.60 9.60 -14.86
CA ALA A 52 1.56 9.04 -15.80
C ALA A 52 2.19 7.76 -15.26
N THR A 53 2.48 7.72 -13.94
CA THR A 53 3.06 6.55 -13.28
C THR A 53 2.10 5.36 -13.33
N ASN A 54 0.82 5.57 -13.00
CA ASN A 54 -0.19 4.50 -13.05
C ASN A 54 -0.42 3.99 -14.47
N HIS A 55 -0.47 4.89 -15.45
CA HIS A 55 -0.61 4.52 -16.86
C HIS A 55 0.52 3.59 -17.31
N ASN A 56 1.78 3.97 -17.07
CA ASN A 56 2.92 3.12 -17.44
C ASN A 56 2.94 1.79 -16.69
N ILE A 57 2.55 1.77 -15.41
CA ILE A 57 2.44 0.52 -14.62
C ILE A 57 1.39 -0.40 -15.23
N ILE A 58 0.21 0.12 -15.59
CA ILE A 58 -0.86 -0.67 -16.21
C ILE A 58 -0.41 -1.22 -17.56
N ASP A 59 0.18 -0.39 -18.42
CA ASP A 59 0.70 -0.83 -19.71
C ASP A 59 1.79 -1.91 -19.57
N TYR A 60 2.62 -1.82 -18.53
CA TYR A 60 3.60 -2.85 -18.23
C TYR A 60 2.96 -4.16 -17.78
N LEU A 61 1.96 -4.10 -16.90
CA LEU A 61 1.24 -5.29 -16.41
C LEU A 61 0.42 -5.98 -17.51
N GLU A 62 -0.06 -5.21 -18.48
CA GLU A 62 -0.76 -5.72 -19.67
C GLU A 62 0.18 -6.15 -20.80
N ASN A 63 1.51 -6.08 -20.60
CA ASN A 63 2.54 -6.39 -21.61
C ASN A 63 2.47 -5.50 -22.87
N LYS A 64 1.92 -4.29 -22.77
CA LYS A 64 1.94 -3.28 -23.84
C LYS A 64 3.30 -2.61 -23.97
N ILE A 65 4.05 -2.52 -22.87
CA ILE A 65 5.44 -2.09 -22.83
C ILE A 65 6.33 -3.20 -22.26
N THR A 66 7.59 -3.24 -22.69
CA THR A 66 8.58 -4.23 -22.24
C THR A 66 9.16 -3.84 -20.89
N GLN A 67 9.84 -4.80 -20.23
CA GLN A 67 10.59 -4.51 -19.01
C GLN A 67 11.68 -3.45 -19.25
N GLU A 68 12.37 -3.47 -20.37
CA GLU A 68 13.38 -2.47 -20.72
C GLU A 68 12.78 -1.06 -20.80
N GLN A 69 11.62 -0.92 -21.47
CA GLN A 69 10.90 0.35 -21.54
C GLN A 69 10.44 0.84 -20.15
N MET A 70 9.97 -0.06 -19.28
CA MET A 70 9.63 0.29 -17.89
C MET A 70 10.86 0.73 -17.10
N LEU A 71 11.99 0.04 -17.23
CA LEU A 71 13.25 0.43 -16.58
C LEU A 71 13.72 1.81 -17.03
N ASP A 72 13.66 2.10 -18.34
CA ASP A 72 14.01 3.41 -18.89
C ASP A 72 13.05 4.51 -18.35
N TYR A 73 11.74 4.26 -18.35
CA TYR A 73 10.78 5.18 -17.76
C TYR A 73 11.08 5.49 -16.28
N LEU A 74 11.33 4.45 -15.47
CA LEU A 74 11.62 4.62 -14.03
C LEU A 74 12.93 5.40 -13.82
N LYS A 75 13.92 5.17 -14.63
CA LYS A 75 15.22 5.88 -14.59
C LYS A 75 15.07 7.36 -14.95
N GLU A 76 14.36 7.66 -16.04
CA GLU A 76 14.10 9.04 -16.46
C GLU A 76 13.25 9.78 -15.42
N ARG A 77 12.21 9.11 -14.90
CA ARG A 77 11.36 9.64 -13.84
C ARG A 77 12.16 9.98 -12.58
N ASP A 78 13.05 9.09 -12.15
CA ASP A 78 13.93 9.31 -11.01
C ASP A 78 14.87 10.50 -11.20
N GLN A 79 15.42 10.64 -12.41
CA GLN A 79 16.28 11.78 -12.78
C GLN A 79 15.51 13.11 -12.77
N GLN A 80 14.25 13.12 -13.15
CA GLN A 80 13.40 14.32 -13.17
C GLN A 80 12.98 14.74 -11.77
N LEU A 81 12.56 13.77 -10.94
CA LEU A 81 11.99 14.04 -9.61
C LEU A 81 13.05 14.30 -8.55
N GLN A 82 14.17 13.58 -8.59
CA GLN A 82 15.30 13.71 -7.64
C GLN A 82 14.87 13.65 -6.16
N LEU A 83 13.81 12.90 -5.85
CA LEU A 83 13.27 12.78 -4.49
C LEU A 83 14.17 11.93 -3.60
N GLU A 84 14.28 12.31 -2.33
CA GLU A 84 14.91 11.50 -1.28
C GLU A 84 13.91 10.48 -0.72
N LEU A 85 12.63 10.88 -0.60
CA LEU A 85 11.53 9.99 -0.28
C LEU A 85 10.38 10.18 -1.25
N GLU A 86 9.96 9.10 -1.87
CA GLU A 86 8.71 9.07 -2.64
C GLU A 86 7.71 8.13 -1.98
N SER A 87 6.51 8.63 -1.72
CA SER A 87 5.44 7.85 -1.13
C SER A 87 4.32 7.61 -2.13
N THR A 88 4.33 6.43 -2.76
CA THR A 88 3.39 6.07 -3.83
C THR A 88 3.09 4.57 -3.79
N HIS A 89 1.86 4.20 -3.43
CA HIS A 89 1.49 2.80 -3.22
C HIS A 89 1.51 1.95 -4.49
N SER A 90 1.22 2.53 -5.67
CA SER A 90 1.21 1.78 -6.93
C SER A 90 2.60 1.34 -7.39
N LEU A 91 3.68 1.94 -6.87
CA LEU A 91 5.05 1.52 -7.15
C LEU A 91 5.37 0.08 -6.67
N ILE A 92 4.51 -0.54 -5.86
CA ILE A 92 4.64 -1.95 -5.49
C ILE A 92 4.68 -2.87 -6.71
N TYR A 93 3.97 -2.55 -7.77
CA TYR A 93 3.90 -3.37 -8.99
C TYR A 93 5.18 -3.35 -9.83
N VAL A 94 6.05 -2.38 -9.56
CA VAL A 94 7.39 -2.23 -10.19
C VAL A 94 8.50 -2.21 -9.15
N ALA A 95 8.23 -2.73 -7.94
CA ALA A 95 9.18 -2.73 -6.83
C ALA A 95 10.44 -3.57 -7.14
N ASN A 96 10.31 -4.63 -7.93
CA ASN A 96 11.44 -5.44 -8.39
C ASN A 96 12.37 -4.62 -9.32
N GLU A 97 11.79 -3.88 -10.26
CA GLU A 97 12.48 -2.99 -11.19
C GLU A 97 13.19 -1.86 -10.43
N LEU A 98 12.48 -1.21 -9.49
CA LEU A 98 13.06 -0.17 -8.63
C LEU A 98 14.20 -0.72 -7.77
N SER A 99 14.01 -1.90 -7.18
CA SER A 99 15.02 -2.57 -6.36
C SER A 99 16.28 -2.93 -7.14
N SER A 100 16.12 -3.25 -8.43
CA SER A 100 17.21 -3.58 -9.34
C SER A 100 17.93 -2.34 -9.87
N LEU A 101 17.20 -1.30 -10.25
CA LEU A 101 17.74 -0.03 -10.74
C LEU A 101 18.51 0.74 -9.66
N PHE A 102 18.01 0.69 -8.43
CA PHE A 102 18.52 1.47 -7.29
C PHE A 102 18.89 0.54 -6.14
N PRO A 103 20.06 -0.13 -6.21
CA PRO A 103 20.46 -1.15 -5.22
C PRO A 103 20.61 -0.60 -3.79
N ASP A 104 20.86 0.70 -3.65
CA ASP A 104 20.96 1.37 -2.35
C ASP A 104 19.63 1.94 -1.85
N ALA A 105 18.56 1.87 -2.65
CA ALA A 105 17.25 2.36 -2.25
C ALA A 105 16.65 1.49 -1.16
N LYS A 106 16.01 2.15 -0.19
CA LYS A 106 15.30 1.54 0.93
C LYS A 106 13.78 1.67 0.74
N PHE A 107 13.05 0.79 1.40
CA PHE A 107 11.60 0.73 1.24
C PHE A 107 10.92 0.77 2.62
N ILE A 108 10.06 1.75 2.83
CA ILE A 108 9.16 1.79 3.99
C ILE A 108 7.81 1.23 3.54
N VAL A 109 7.30 0.28 4.29
CA VAL A 109 6.01 -0.37 4.01
C VAL A 109 5.11 -0.17 5.20
N THR A 110 4.07 0.63 5.04
CA THR A 110 3.06 0.79 6.09
C THR A 110 1.98 -0.28 5.95
N VAL A 111 1.55 -0.86 7.06
CA VAL A 111 0.48 -1.86 7.13
C VAL A 111 -0.60 -1.44 8.10
N ARG A 112 -1.85 -1.73 7.77
CA ARG A 112 -3.03 -1.43 8.60
C ARG A 112 -3.84 -2.70 8.82
N GLU A 113 -4.48 -2.81 9.98
CA GLU A 113 -5.37 -3.93 10.27
C GLU A 113 -6.47 -4.03 9.19
N PRO A 114 -6.76 -5.24 8.64
CA PRO A 114 -7.63 -5.41 7.47
C PRO A 114 -9.05 -4.86 7.61
N MET A 115 -9.71 -5.02 8.76
CA MET A 115 -11.05 -4.45 8.99
C MET A 115 -11.00 -2.91 8.95
N ASP A 116 -10.03 -2.33 9.61
CA ASP A 116 -9.82 -0.88 9.59
C ASP A 116 -9.42 -0.37 8.21
N TRP A 117 -8.64 -1.16 7.48
CA TRP A 117 -8.23 -0.82 6.13
C TRP A 117 -9.42 -0.80 5.18
N ILE A 118 -10.22 -1.89 5.11
CA ILE A 118 -11.36 -1.98 4.19
C ILE A 118 -12.41 -0.92 4.49
N ARG A 119 -12.68 -0.65 5.77
CA ARG A 119 -13.54 0.46 6.22
C ARG A 119 -13.07 1.81 5.68
N SER A 120 -11.79 2.11 5.80
CA SER A 120 -11.19 3.34 5.28
C SER A 120 -11.23 3.42 3.75
N ARG A 121 -10.99 2.29 3.08
CA ARG A 121 -10.92 2.20 1.63
C ARG A 121 -12.27 2.40 0.98
N ILE A 122 -13.28 1.70 1.43
CA ILE A 122 -14.67 1.83 0.95
C ILE A 122 -15.19 3.25 1.20
N ASN A 123 -15.01 3.79 2.41
CA ASN A 123 -15.42 5.16 2.71
C ASN A 123 -14.74 6.20 1.83
N PHE A 124 -13.49 5.97 1.43
CA PHE A 124 -12.78 6.87 0.51
C PHE A 124 -13.38 6.77 -0.90
N HIS A 125 -13.56 5.58 -1.44
CA HIS A 125 -14.11 5.37 -2.77
C HIS A 125 -15.56 5.83 -2.87
N PHE A 126 -16.37 5.63 -1.84
CA PHE A 126 -17.76 6.11 -1.78
C PHE A 126 -17.88 7.65 -1.86
N LYS A 127 -16.85 8.37 -1.34
CA LYS A 127 -16.89 9.85 -1.26
C LYS A 127 -16.13 10.56 -2.37
N LYS A 128 -15.13 9.91 -2.94
CA LYS A 128 -14.17 10.54 -3.86
C LYS A 128 -13.75 9.59 -4.97
N HIS A 129 -13.86 10.09 -6.18
CA HIS A 129 -13.29 9.49 -7.38
C HIS A 129 -12.34 10.49 -8.02
N PRO A 130 -11.10 10.65 -7.50
CA PRO A 130 -10.15 11.58 -8.09
C PRO A 130 -9.80 11.12 -9.51
N PRO A 131 -9.91 12.01 -10.54
CA PRO A 131 -9.76 11.61 -11.94
C PRO A 131 -8.38 11.03 -12.25
N GLU A 132 -7.35 11.45 -11.54
CA GLU A 132 -5.99 10.92 -11.67
C GLU A 132 -5.83 9.45 -11.26
N TRP A 133 -6.83 8.89 -10.56
CA TRP A 133 -6.88 7.51 -10.10
C TRP A 133 -7.91 6.65 -10.84
N GLU A 134 -8.66 7.21 -11.79
CA GLU A 134 -9.78 6.48 -12.43
C GLU A 134 -9.30 5.26 -13.21
N GLU A 135 -8.26 5.39 -14.04
CA GLU A 135 -7.67 4.28 -14.78
C GLU A 135 -7.17 3.17 -13.85
N TYR A 136 -6.49 3.55 -12.76
CA TYR A 136 -6.02 2.62 -11.74
C TYR A 136 -7.19 1.91 -11.04
N ARG A 137 -8.24 2.66 -10.65
CA ARG A 137 -9.45 2.12 -10.02
C ARG A 137 -10.13 1.09 -10.91
N GLN A 138 -10.32 1.42 -12.19
CA GLN A 138 -10.92 0.53 -13.16
C GLN A 138 -10.12 -0.75 -13.27
N PHE A 139 -8.83 -0.66 -13.57
CA PHE A 139 -7.97 -1.82 -13.82
C PHE A 139 -7.80 -2.74 -12.59
N PHE A 140 -7.58 -2.20 -11.40
CA PHE A 140 -7.25 -3.02 -10.24
C PHE A 140 -8.43 -3.52 -9.43
N TRP A 141 -9.59 -2.86 -9.53
CA TRP A 141 -10.76 -3.24 -8.74
C TRP A 141 -11.98 -3.54 -9.57
N MET A 142 -12.37 -2.65 -10.47
CA MET A 142 -13.63 -2.83 -11.21
C MET A 142 -13.54 -3.96 -12.22
N ASP A 143 -12.46 -4.05 -13.00
CA ASP A 143 -12.22 -5.12 -13.96
C ASP A 143 -11.93 -6.48 -13.29
N LYS A 144 -11.56 -6.49 -12.00
CA LYS A 144 -11.32 -7.71 -11.21
C LYS A 144 -12.54 -8.16 -10.41
N THR A 145 -13.65 -7.44 -10.47
CA THR A 145 -14.87 -7.81 -9.78
C THR A 145 -15.59 -8.90 -10.59
N GLU A 146 -15.50 -10.15 -10.14
CA GLU A 146 -16.12 -11.33 -10.80
C GLU A 146 -17.61 -11.52 -10.47
N GLY A 147 -18.20 -10.56 -9.83
CA GLY A 147 -19.59 -10.58 -9.37
C GLY A 147 -19.70 -10.02 -7.95
N TYR A 148 -20.93 -10.02 -7.48
CA TYR A 148 -21.26 -9.62 -6.11
C TYR A 148 -22.10 -10.71 -5.46
N ALA A 149 -21.81 -11.04 -4.21
CA ALA A 149 -22.73 -11.81 -3.39
C ALA A 149 -24.00 -10.98 -3.07
N ASP A 150 -25.06 -11.64 -2.64
CA ASP A 150 -26.31 -10.92 -2.30
C ASP A 150 -26.09 -9.91 -1.16
N GLU A 151 -25.19 -10.21 -0.22
CA GLU A 151 -24.79 -9.35 0.89
C GLU A 151 -24.05 -8.09 0.43
N GLU A 152 -23.56 -8.05 -0.81
CA GLU A 152 -22.82 -6.95 -1.42
C GLU A 152 -23.68 -6.04 -2.31
N ALA A 153 -25.00 -6.24 -2.37
CA ALA A 153 -25.90 -5.44 -3.21
C ALA A 153 -25.68 -3.93 -3.02
N LEU A 154 -25.46 -3.50 -1.78
CA LEU A 154 -25.20 -2.10 -1.45
C LEU A 154 -23.88 -1.57 -2.05
N LEU A 155 -22.83 -2.39 -2.15
CA LEU A 155 -21.58 -2.03 -2.83
C LEU A 155 -21.82 -1.81 -4.31
N LYS A 156 -22.51 -2.76 -4.95
CA LYS A 156 -22.84 -2.71 -6.38
C LYS A 156 -23.69 -1.48 -6.72
N GLU A 157 -24.72 -1.18 -5.94
CA GLU A 157 -25.60 -0.02 -6.13
C GLU A 157 -24.85 1.33 -6.03
N ASN A 158 -23.71 1.35 -5.38
CA ASN A 158 -22.90 2.55 -5.17
C ASN A 158 -21.60 2.56 -6.02
N ASP A 159 -21.51 1.74 -7.06
CA ASP A 159 -20.36 1.67 -7.97
C ASP A 159 -19.02 1.41 -7.21
N LEU A 160 -19.09 0.57 -6.19
CA LEU A 160 -17.94 0.10 -5.41
C LEU A 160 -17.61 -1.33 -5.81
N ALA A 161 -16.34 -1.71 -5.81
CA ALA A 161 -15.93 -3.08 -6.10
C ALA A 161 -16.39 -4.06 -5.00
N SER A 162 -16.39 -5.36 -5.30
CA SER A 162 -16.68 -6.41 -4.32
C SER A 162 -15.62 -6.46 -3.21
N LEU A 163 -15.98 -7.03 -2.06
CA LEU A 163 -15.01 -7.26 -0.97
C LEU A 163 -13.88 -8.17 -1.43
N ASP A 164 -14.17 -9.17 -2.25
CA ASP A 164 -13.13 -10.05 -2.80
C ASP A 164 -12.11 -9.26 -3.63
N ALA A 165 -12.55 -8.35 -4.51
CA ALA A 165 -11.66 -7.52 -5.30
C ALA A 165 -10.78 -6.59 -4.43
N TYR A 166 -11.36 -5.98 -3.39
CA TYR A 166 -10.60 -5.14 -2.47
C TYR A 166 -9.60 -5.94 -1.63
N LEU A 167 -10.05 -7.00 -0.98
CA LEU A 167 -9.26 -7.74 0.01
C LEU A 167 -8.19 -8.60 -0.64
N SER A 168 -8.47 -9.22 -1.79
CA SER A 168 -7.46 -9.96 -2.54
C SER A 168 -6.32 -9.04 -3.00
N GLN A 169 -6.64 -7.84 -3.50
CA GLN A 169 -5.61 -6.86 -3.87
C GLN A 169 -4.82 -6.40 -2.64
N TYR A 170 -5.46 -6.21 -1.49
CA TYR A 170 -4.79 -5.83 -0.26
C TYR A 170 -3.81 -6.90 0.21
N ALA A 171 -4.22 -8.16 0.24
CA ALA A 171 -3.34 -9.28 0.58
C ALA A 171 -2.21 -9.44 -0.44
N GLN A 172 -2.52 -9.35 -1.74
CA GLN A 172 -1.53 -9.43 -2.82
C GLN A 172 -0.45 -8.34 -2.69
N HIS A 173 -0.82 -7.14 -2.24
CA HIS A 173 0.14 -6.05 -2.04
C HIS A 173 1.31 -6.47 -1.14
N TYR A 174 1.04 -7.11 0.00
CA TYR A 174 2.09 -7.55 0.94
C TYR A 174 2.82 -8.81 0.46
N SER A 175 2.17 -9.67 -0.29
CA SER A 175 2.85 -10.78 -0.98
C SER A 175 3.88 -10.25 -1.99
N LEU A 176 3.56 -9.17 -2.72
CA LEU A 176 4.50 -8.50 -3.63
C LEU A 176 5.65 -7.84 -2.86
N VAL A 177 5.41 -7.25 -1.69
CA VAL A 177 6.47 -6.72 -0.82
C VAL A 177 7.44 -7.83 -0.45
N ALA A 178 6.93 -8.96 0.04
CA ALA A 178 7.76 -10.09 0.45
C ALA A 178 8.59 -10.66 -0.70
N LYS A 179 7.99 -10.75 -1.89
CA LYS A 179 8.60 -11.31 -3.10
C LYS A 179 9.66 -10.41 -3.73
N ASN A 180 9.40 -9.09 -3.80
CA ASN A 180 10.14 -8.18 -4.68
C ASN A 180 11.16 -7.30 -3.94
N ILE A 181 11.09 -7.21 -2.60
CA ILE A 181 11.97 -6.33 -1.84
C ILE A 181 12.79 -7.14 -0.84
N PRO A 182 14.13 -7.07 -0.92
CA PRO A 182 15.00 -7.72 0.04
C PRO A 182 14.70 -7.31 1.48
N GLN A 183 14.80 -8.26 2.41
CA GLN A 183 14.44 -8.05 3.82
C GLN A 183 15.29 -6.96 4.49
N ASP A 184 16.56 -6.88 4.16
CA ASP A 184 17.53 -5.90 4.70
C ASP A 184 17.30 -4.49 4.16
N ARG A 185 16.51 -4.33 3.10
CA ARG A 185 16.17 -3.04 2.49
C ARG A 185 14.73 -2.61 2.72
N ARG A 186 13.95 -3.34 3.53
CA ARG A 186 12.58 -2.98 3.85
C ARG A 186 12.36 -2.79 5.35
N LEU A 187 11.58 -1.77 5.70
CA LEU A 187 11.09 -1.51 7.05
C LEU A 187 9.57 -1.52 7.02
N ILE A 188 8.96 -2.48 7.71
CA ILE A 188 7.49 -2.60 7.81
C ILE A 188 7.03 -1.94 9.10
N ILE A 189 6.04 -1.04 9.01
CA ILE A 189 5.54 -0.26 10.13
C ILE A 189 4.01 -0.36 10.18
N ARG A 190 3.47 -0.80 11.31
CA ARG A 190 2.02 -0.75 11.55
C ARG A 190 1.57 0.71 11.63
N MET A 191 0.47 1.04 10.97
CA MET A 191 -0.03 2.42 10.88
C MET A 191 -0.16 3.09 12.27
N GLY A 192 -0.65 2.34 13.27
CA GLY A 192 -0.80 2.83 14.63
C GLY A 192 0.50 3.20 15.35
N ASP A 193 1.64 2.67 14.88
CA ASP A 193 2.94 2.83 15.52
C ASP A 193 3.79 3.96 14.93
N ILE A 194 3.38 4.52 13.77
CA ILE A 194 4.18 5.50 13.00
C ILE A 194 4.70 6.64 13.86
N SER A 195 3.85 7.22 14.72
CA SER A 195 4.22 8.35 15.58
C SER A 195 5.33 8.04 16.59
N HIS A 196 5.54 6.76 16.89
CA HIS A 196 6.53 6.29 17.87
C HIS A 196 7.78 5.69 17.21
N LYS A 197 7.81 5.57 15.87
CA LYS A 197 8.87 4.90 15.12
C LYS A 197 9.90 5.84 14.48
N ASN A 198 9.89 7.14 14.81
CA ASN A 198 10.81 8.12 14.22
C ASN A 198 12.29 7.76 14.37
N ALA A 199 12.68 7.20 15.52
CA ALA A 199 14.06 6.79 15.77
C ALA A 199 14.45 5.60 14.88
N GLU A 200 13.60 4.60 14.78
CA GLU A 200 13.80 3.40 13.95
C GLU A 200 13.84 3.75 12.45
N ILE A 201 12.93 4.61 11.99
CA ILE A 201 12.92 5.11 10.62
C ILE A 201 14.22 5.87 10.32
N ALA A 202 14.67 6.72 11.25
CA ALA A 202 15.88 7.50 11.07
C ALA A 202 17.13 6.62 11.01
N GLU A 203 17.24 5.63 11.90
CA GLU A 203 18.31 4.63 11.90
C GLU A 203 18.30 3.84 10.58
N PHE A 204 17.15 3.36 10.18
CA PHE A 204 16.98 2.63 8.91
C PHE A 204 17.46 3.45 7.73
N LEU A 205 17.14 4.75 7.66
CA LEU A 205 17.54 5.64 6.56
C LEU A 205 18.96 6.22 6.71
N GLY A 206 19.61 6.08 7.85
CA GLY A 206 20.93 6.65 8.15
C GLY A 206 20.89 8.16 8.35
N ILE A 207 19.81 8.70 8.91
CA ILE A 207 19.60 10.12 9.16
C ILE A 207 19.38 10.40 10.66
N LYS A 208 19.37 11.68 11.05
CA LYS A 208 19.06 12.06 12.43
C LYS A 208 17.55 12.06 12.69
N ALA A 209 17.09 11.42 13.74
CA ALA A 209 15.67 11.37 14.13
C ALA A 209 15.05 12.77 14.30
N SER A 210 15.82 13.76 14.74
CA SER A 210 15.38 15.17 14.86
C SER A 210 15.04 15.86 13.54
N LYS A 211 15.34 15.22 12.41
CA LYS A 211 15.00 15.70 11.07
C LYS A 211 13.66 15.16 10.56
N ILE A 212 13.10 14.16 11.22
CA ILE A 212 11.76 13.65 10.95
C ILE A 212 10.78 14.44 11.83
N VAL A 213 9.86 15.16 11.21
CA VAL A 213 8.86 15.94 11.93
C VAL A 213 7.65 15.05 12.21
N PRO A 214 7.31 14.73 13.47
CA PRO A 214 6.13 13.94 13.76
C PRO A 214 4.89 14.64 13.21
N GLU A 215 4.12 13.95 12.39
CA GLU A 215 2.82 14.41 11.97
C GLU A 215 1.75 13.74 12.83
N HIS A 216 0.90 14.54 13.43
CA HIS A 216 -0.31 14.02 14.05
C HIS A 216 -1.29 13.70 12.93
N SER A 217 -1.32 12.44 12.52
CA SER A 217 -2.33 11.98 11.59
C SER A 217 -3.70 12.38 12.11
N ASN A 218 -4.45 13.13 11.30
CA ASN A 218 -5.85 13.44 11.55
C ASN A 218 -6.63 12.12 11.54
N SER A 219 -6.65 11.42 12.68
CA SER A 219 -7.61 10.35 12.92
C SER A 219 -8.98 11.03 12.96
N GLN A 220 -9.69 11.00 11.83
CA GLN A 220 -11.09 11.40 11.86
C GLN A 220 -11.82 10.42 12.77
N PRO A 221 -12.55 10.92 13.80
CA PRO A 221 -13.33 10.05 14.66
C PRO A 221 -14.26 9.20 13.78
N ASN A 222 -14.45 7.94 14.18
CA ASN A 222 -15.31 6.95 13.52
C ASN A 222 -16.70 7.52 13.22
N LYS A 223 -16.83 8.16 12.05
CA LYS A 223 -18.17 8.34 11.48
C LYS A 223 -18.61 6.98 10.99
N ALA A 224 -19.91 6.65 11.20
CA ALA A 224 -20.51 5.44 10.69
C ALA A 224 -19.96 5.15 9.28
N ALA A 225 -19.27 4.03 9.13
CA ALA A 225 -18.63 3.71 7.89
C ALA A 225 -19.67 3.08 6.97
N PHE A 226 -19.51 3.27 5.66
CA PHE A 226 -20.40 2.65 4.68
C PHE A 226 -20.48 1.12 4.88
N ILE A 227 -19.34 0.48 5.16
CA ILE A 227 -19.24 -0.96 5.39
C ILE A 227 -20.03 -1.45 6.62
N ASP A 228 -20.32 -0.57 7.60
CA ASP A 228 -21.09 -0.93 8.79
C ASP A 228 -22.56 -1.24 8.44
N GLN A 229 -23.00 -0.94 7.22
CA GLN A 229 -24.35 -1.26 6.71
C GLN A 229 -24.43 -2.66 6.08
N LEU A 230 -23.30 -3.32 5.86
CA LEU A 230 -23.24 -4.69 5.36
C LEU A 230 -23.39 -5.70 6.50
N ASP A 231 -23.70 -6.94 6.16
CA ASP A 231 -23.63 -8.05 7.12
C ASP A 231 -22.21 -8.19 7.66
N GLN A 232 -22.03 -7.94 8.95
CA GLN A 232 -20.69 -7.91 9.57
C GLN A 232 -20.07 -9.30 9.65
N GLN A 233 -20.86 -10.36 9.75
CA GLN A 233 -20.36 -11.72 9.72
C GLN A 233 -19.79 -12.05 8.35
N PHE A 234 -20.50 -11.70 7.31
CA PHE A 234 -20.03 -11.84 5.93
C PHE A 234 -18.73 -11.06 5.69
N VAL A 235 -18.67 -9.79 6.12
CA VAL A 235 -17.45 -8.98 6.01
C VAL A 235 -16.26 -9.64 6.70
N ILE A 236 -16.44 -10.15 7.92
CA ILE A 236 -15.38 -10.82 8.70
C ILE A 236 -14.92 -12.12 8.00
N GLN A 237 -15.85 -12.91 7.46
CA GLN A 237 -15.51 -14.11 6.68
C GLN A 237 -14.64 -13.77 5.47
N LYS A 238 -14.99 -12.72 4.72
CA LYS A 238 -14.19 -12.26 3.58
C LYS A 238 -12.81 -11.76 3.99
N ILE A 239 -12.71 -11.00 5.08
CA ILE A 239 -11.42 -10.53 5.62
C ILE A 239 -10.55 -11.73 6.02
N TRP A 240 -11.09 -12.67 6.77
CA TRP A 240 -10.35 -13.84 7.18
C TRP A 240 -9.88 -14.67 6.00
N HIS A 241 -10.77 -14.91 5.03
CA HIS A 241 -10.44 -15.67 3.82
C HIS A 241 -9.24 -15.08 3.06
N HIS A 242 -9.19 -13.76 2.89
CA HIS A 242 -8.14 -13.13 2.08
C HIS A 242 -6.91 -12.67 2.86
N CYS A 243 -7.08 -12.34 4.15
CA CYS A 243 -6.07 -11.62 4.92
C CYS A 243 -5.59 -12.38 6.17
N GLN A 244 -5.91 -13.67 6.33
CA GLN A 244 -5.49 -14.45 7.50
C GLN A 244 -3.98 -14.36 7.72
N ASP A 245 -3.17 -14.66 6.70
CA ASP A 245 -1.71 -14.65 6.79
C ASP A 245 -1.18 -13.26 7.22
N LEU A 246 -1.79 -12.20 6.69
CA LEU A 246 -1.44 -10.82 7.04
C LEU A 246 -1.80 -10.50 8.50
N ILE A 247 -2.95 -11.00 8.98
CA ILE A 247 -3.37 -10.84 10.37
C ILE A 247 -2.41 -11.60 11.28
N GLU A 248 -2.08 -12.83 10.95
CA GLU A 248 -1.16 -13.67 11.72
C GLU A 248 0.25 -13.06 11.80
N GLU A 249 0.75 -12.48 10.71
CA GLU A 249 2.07 -11.87 10.66
C GLU A 249 2.14 -10.52 11.37
N PHE A 250 1.16 -9.64 11.12
CA PHE A 250 1.26 -8.23 11.56
C PHE A 250 0.31 -7.85 12.71
N PHE A 251 -0.74 -8.62 12.99
CA PHE A 251 -1.78 -8.31 13.97
C PHE A 251 -2.21 -9.54 14.77
N PRO A 252 -1.26 -10.34 15.30
CA PRO A 252 -1.61 -11.60 15.99
C PRO A 252 -2.55 -11.40 17.19
N GLU A 253 -2.54 -10.22 17.80
CA GLU A 253 -3.46 -9.85 18.87
C GLU A 253 -4.93 -9.76 18.42
N GLN A 254 -5.21 -9.69 17.13
CA GLN A 254 -6.57 -9.67 16.56
C GLN A 254 -7.13 -11.06 16.27
N ILE A 255 -6.29 -12.10 16.24
CA ILE A 255 -6.72 -13.47 15.94
C ILE A 255 -7.90 -13.93 16.82
N PRO A 256 -7.87 -13.75 18.17
CA PRO A 256 -8.99 -14.16 19.01
C PRO A 256 -10.32 -13.51 18.62
N TYR A 257 -10.29 -12.23 18.24
CA TYR A 257 -11.49 -11.51 17.79
C TYR A 257 -12.08 -12.15 16.52
N TYR A 258 -11.24 -12.41 15.51
CA TYR A 258 -11.71 -13.03 14.28
C TYR A 258 -12.25 -14.44 14.52
N GLN A 259 -11.56 -15.26 15.34
CA GLN A 259 -12.00 -16.60 15.67
C GLN A 259 -13.33 -16.62 16.45
N GLU A 260 -13.53 -15.70 17.38
CA GLU A 260 -14.80 -15.56 18.12
C GLU A 260 -15.94 -15.22 17.15
N MET A 261 -15.72 -14.24 16.29
CA MET A 261 -16.73 -13.77 15.34
C MET A 261 -17.06 -14.82 14.25
N LEU A 262 -16.12 -15.66 13.87
CA LEU A 262 -16.35 -16.75 12.93
C LEU A 262 -17.04 -17.98 13.57
N GLY A 263 -17.19 -17.98 14.91
CA GLY A 263 -17.84 -19.06 15.65
C GLY A 263 -17.04 -20.35 15.57
N ASN A 264 -15.96 -20.51 16.29
CA ASN A 264 -15.14 -21.72 16.57
C ASN A 264 -15.20 -22.92 15.58
N THR A 265 -15.65 -22.72 14.35
CA THR A 265 -15.64 -23.74 13.31
C THR A 265 -14.31 -23.59 12.57
N PRO A 266 -13.44 -24.61 12.59
CA PRO A 266 -12.23 -24.57 11.76
C PRO A 266 -12.67 -24.39 10.30
N VAL A 267 -12.30 -23.29 9.69
CA VAL A 267 -12.51 -23.04 8.25
C VAL A 267 -11.67 -24.09 7.53
N THR A 268 -12.31 -25.15 7.07
CA THR A 268 -11.66 -26.13 6.19
C THR A 268 -11.43 -25.43 4.85
N ASN A 269 -10.16 -25.17 4.55
CA ASN A 269 -9.74 -24.65 3.25
C ASN A 269 -10.32 -25.55 2.13
N PRO A 270 -11.15 -25.06 1.21
CA PRO A 270 -11.77 -25.88 0.17
C PRO A 270 -10.76 -26.54 -0.77
N ASP A 271 -9.51 -26.03 -0.85
CA ASP A 271 -8.47 -26.57 -1.73
C ASP A 271 -7.79 -27.85 -1.25
N THR A 272 -8.07 -28.33 -0.02
CA THR A 272 -7.43 -29.56 0.52
C THR A 272 -8.18 -30.86 0.14
N LYS A 273 -9.27 -30.80 -0.61
CA LYS A 273 -10.06 -31.99 -0.97
C LYS A 273 -9.69 -32.68 -2.27
N MET A 274 -8.70 -32.20 -3.04
CA MET A 274 -8.33 -32.85 -4.32
C MET A 274 -7.15 -33.84 -4.25
N GLU A 275 -6.54 -34.09 -3.09
CA GLU A 275 -5.38 -35.00 -3.02
C GLU A 275 -5.64 -36.38 -2.39
N GLN A 276 -6.86 -36.75 -2.01
CA GLN A 276 -7.13 -38.02 -1.35
C GLN A 276 -7.97 -39.04 -2.11
N GLU A 277 -8.37 -38.81 -3.36
CA GLU A 277 -9.12 -39.81 -4.17
C GLU A 277 -8.33 -40.40 -5.35
N GLY A 278 -7.06 -40.60 -5.23
CA GLY A 278 -6.21 -41.12 -6.31
C GLY A 278 -5.25 -42.24 -5.94
N ILE A 279 -5.62 -43.16 -5.03
CA ILE A 279 -4.91 -44.45 -4.88
C ILE A 279 -5.91 -45.54 -4.39
N GLN A 280 -6.54 -46.21 -5.31
CA GLN A 280 -6.90 -47.62 -5.24
C GLN A 280 -6.85 -48.26 -6.62
#